data_0b8a8805ca9b044084e3bdf8c976a48a
#
_entry.id   0b8a8805ca9b044084e3bdf8c976a48a
#
_cell.length_a   1.000
_cell.length_b   1.000
_cell.length_c   1.000
_cell.angle_alpha   90.00
_cell.angle_beta   90.00
_cell.angle_gamma   90.00
#
_symmetry.space_group_name_H-M   'P 1'
#
loop_
_entity.id
_entity.type
_entity.pdbx_description
1 polymer ?
#
loop_
_entity_poly.entity_id
_entity_poly.type
_entity_poly.pdbx_seq_one_letter_code
_entity_poly.pdbx_strand_id
1 'polypeptide(L)'
;MNMRNLFLTLAFGLCSGIFAQNTTVFESPIMGWSSWNTYRVHINDTLIIRQADAMVQKGLKEVGYSYVNVDDGFFGWRDERGVMQTHPERFPNGLKGVADHIHSLGLKAGIYSDAGSNTCGSIWDKDMNGIGSGLYGHEFQDATLYFKEWGFDFIKIDYCGAGQELNLEEEKRYTEIRQAIDNLGCGHVSINICRWAFPGTWARNIARSWRISADIRPAVSYTHLTLPTIA
;
A
#
# COMPACT_ATOMS: atom_id res chain seq x y z
N MET A 1 22.00 -13.19 79.89
CA MET A 1 21.45 -12.04 79.17
C MET A 1 21.95 -12.11 77.72
N ASN A 2 21.14 -12.68 76.83
CA ASN A 2 21.53 -12.97 75.47
C ASN A 2 21.22 -11.81 74.53
N MET A 3 22.22 -11.24 73.92
CA MET A 3 22.06 -10.29 72.81
C MET A 3 22.06 -11.09 71.50
N ARG A 4 20.94 -11.11 70.80
CA ARG A 4 20.80 -11.72 69.47
C ARG A 4 21.16 -10.69 68.41
N ASN A 5 22.22 -10.98 67.68
CA ASN A 5 22.65 -10.21 66.50
C ASN A 5 21.63 -10.35 65.39
N LEU A 6 21.07 -9.23 64.93
CA LEU A 6 20.20 -9.13 63.78
C LEU A 6 21.06 -8.78 62.57
N PHE A 7 21.31 -9.74 61.67
CA PHE A 7 21.94 -9.52 60.37
C PHE A 7 20.88 -8.98 59.39
N LEU A 8 21.04 -7.76 59.00
CA LEU A 8 20.22 -7.15 57.95
C LEU A 8 20.92 -7.43 56.61
N THR A 9 20.38 -8.36 55.82
CA THR A 9 20.84 -8.66 54.46
C THR A 9 20.17 -7.66 53.50
N LEU A 10 20.94 -6.70 52.98
CA LEU A 10 20.51 -5.84 51.85
C LEU A 10 20.60 -6.67 50.54
N ALA A 11 19.47 -7.02 49.98
CA ALA A 11 19.39 -7.56 48.64
C ALA A 11 19.45 -6.42 47.62
N PHE A 12 20.59 -6.24 46.96
CA PHE A 12 20.69 -5.41 45.76
C PHE A 12 20.05 -6.11 44.60
N GLY A 13 18.83 -5.71 44.25
CA GLY A 13 18.18 -6.12 43.04
C GLY A 13 18.86 -5.44 41.82
N LEU A 14 19.68 -6.18 41.09
CA LEU A 14 20.16 -5.78 39.79
C LEU A 14 18.96 -5.80 38.81
N CYS A 15 18.39 -4.64 38.56
CA CYS A 15 17.45 -4.41 37.49
C CYS A 15 18.23 -4.41 36.18
N SER A 16 18.37 -5.61 35.56
CA SER A 16 18.90 -5.75 34.21
C SER A 16 17.86 -5.17 33.25
N GLY A 17 18.02 -3.91 32.91
CA GLY A 17 17.26 -3.29 31.83
C GLY A 17 17.55 -4.06 30.54
N ILE A 18 16.59 -4.84 30.08
CA ILE A 18 16.61 -5.41 28.73
C ILE A 18 16.42 -4.23 27.79
N PHE A 19 17.51 -3.65 27.31
CA PHE A 19 17.45 -2.79 26.13
C PHE A 19 17.02 -3.70 24.97
N ALA A 20 15.75 -3.62 24.58
CA ALA A 20 15.34 -4.14 23.30
C ALA A 20 16.17 -3.43 22.24
N GLN A 21 17.19 -4.10 21.73
CA GLN A 21 17.88 -3.66 20.52
C GLN A 21 16.79 -3.63 19.44
N ASN A 22 16.42 -2.43 18.99
CA ASN A 22 15.72 -2.26 17.73
C ASN A 22 16.67 -2.78 16.65
N THR A 23 16.63 -4.09 16.42
CA THR A 23 17.15 -4.65 15.17
C THR A 23 16.27 -4.05 14.09
N THR A 24 16.81 -3.08 13.35
CA THR A 24 16.25 -2.69 12.06
C THR A 24 16.26 -3.96 11.21
N VAL A 25 15.14 -4.68 11.23
CA VAL A 25 14.93 -5.76 10.28
C VAL A 25 14.92 -5.07 8.93
N PHE A 26 15.96 -5.27 8.13
CA PHE A 26 15.96 -4.87 6.74
C PHE A 26 14.85 -5.67 6.08
N GLU A 27 13.68 -5.06 5.98
CA GLU A 27 12.59 -5.68 5.24
C GLU A 27 13.01 -5.73 3.78
N SER A 28 12.87 -6.90 3.16
CA SER A 28 13.13 -7.07 1.73
C SER A 28 12.27 -6.11 0.91
N PRO A 29 12.75 -5.68 -0.26
CA PRO A 29 11.93 -4.88 -1.19
C PRO A 29 10.57 -5.54 -1.42
N ILE A 30 9.54 -4.71 -1.61
CA ILE A 30 8.21 -5.19 -1.98
C ILE A 30 8.31 -5.81 -3.37
N MET A 31 8.11 -7.13 -3.47
CA MET A 31 8.11 -7.88 -4.71
C MET A 31 6.72 -8.41 -4.99
N GLY A 32 6.21 -8.19 -6.20
CA GLY A 32 4.87 -8.63 -6.56
C GLY A 32 4.52 -8.33 -7.99
N TRP A 33 3.29 -8.63 -8.34
CA TRP A 33 2.68 -8.29 -9.61
C TRP A 33 1.71 -7.12 -9.43
N SER A 34 1.60 -6.26 -10.43
CA SER A 34 0.63 -5.18 -10.49
C SER A 34 -0.07 -5.16 -11.86
N SER A 35 -1.35 -4.86 -11.88
CA SER A 35 -2.18 -4.95 -13.08
C SER A 35 -1.91 -3.84 -14.11
N TRP A 36 -1.35 -2.69 -13.70
CA TRP A 36 -1.32 -1.49 -14.53
C TRP A 36 -0.60 -1.63 -15.87
N ASN A 37 0.64 -2.08 -15.87
CA ASN A 37 1.47 -2.04 -17.09
C ASN A 37 0.92 -2.88 -18.24
N THR A 38 0.19 -3.95 -17.94
CA THR A 38 -0.37 -4.83 -18.96
C THR A 38 -1.83 -4.51 -19.29
N TYR A 39 -2.61 -4.19 -18.27
CA TYR A 39 -4.07 -4.14 -18.41
C TYR A 39 -4.65 -2.74 -18.23
N ARG A 40 -3.87 -1.79 -17.68
CA ARG A 40 -4.33 -0.44 -17.37
C ARG A 40 -5.65 -0.51 -16.58
N VAL A 41 -6.69 0.23 -16.98
CA VAL A 41 -8.02 0.22 -16.36
C VAL A 41 -8.88 -1.00 -16.75
N HIS A 42 -8.42 -1.85 -17.69
CA HIS A 42 -9.17 -2.99 -18.20
C HIS A 42 -8.94 -4.25 -17.36
N ILE A 43 -9.33 -4.18 -16.10
CA ILE A 43 -9.18 -5.26 -15.11
C ILE A 43 -10.55 -5.74 -14.63
N ASN A 44 -10.60 -6.96 -14.10
CA ASN A 44 -11.76 -7.52 -13.40
C ASN A 44 -11.32 -8.54 -12.34
N ASP A 45 -12.27 -8.97 -11.51
CA ASP A 45 -12.04 -9.94 -10.43
C ASP A 45 -11.40 -11.24 -10.92
N THR A 46 -11.93 -11.81 -11.99
CA THR A 46 -11.46 -13.07 -12.60
C THR A 46 -10.00 -12.95 -13.06
N LEU A 47 -9.62 -11.82 -13.66
CA LEU A 47 -8.25 -11.57 -14.10
C LEU A 47 -7.30 -11.52 -12.90
N ILE A 48 -7.65 -10.77 -11.86
CA ILE A 48 -6.82 -10.64 -10.66
C ILE A 48 -6.63 -12.00 -9.97
N ILE A 49 -7.70 -12.76 -9.80
CA ILE A 49 -7.68 -14.10 -9.20
C ILE A 49 -6.75 -15.02 -10.01
N ARG A 50 -6.87 -15.06 -11.34
CA ARG A 50 -6.02 -15.88 -12.21
C ARG A 50 -4.54 -15.47 -12.13
N GLN A 51 -4.24 -14.20 -11.99
CA GLN A 51 -2.84 -13.75 -11.81
C GLN A 51 -2.28 -14.19 -10.46
N ALA A 52 -3.06 -14.12 -9.39
CA ALA A 52 -2.67 -14.63 -8.08
C ALA A 52 -2.38 -16.15 -8.13
N ASP A 53 -3.27 -16.93 -8.74
CA ASP A 53 -3.08 -18.36 -8.95
C ASP A 53 -1.81 -18.65 -9.75
N ALA A 54 -1.59 -17.91 -10.84
CA ALA A 54 -0.42 -18.08 -11.70
C ALA A 54 0.89 -17.78 -10.98
N MET A 55 0.92 -16.79 -10.06
CA MET A 55 2.11 -16.49 -9.26
C MET A 55 2.54 -17.71 -8.40
N VAL A 56 1.58 -18.37 -7.79
CA VAL A 56 1.87 -19.59 -7.00
C VAL A 56 2.23 -20.75 -7.92
N GLN A 57 1.41 -21.03 -8.95
CA GLN A 57 1.64 -22.15 -9.87
C GLN A 57 2.98 -22.08 -10.62
N LYS A 58 3.51 -20.88 -10.84
CA LYS A 58 4.80 -20.66 -11.51
C LYS A 58 5.98 -20.54 -10.57
N GLY A 59 5.80 -20.78 -9.27
CA GLY A 59 6.87 -20.74 -8.30
C GLY A 59 7.38 -19.32 -7.96
N LEU A 60 6.65 -18.27 -8.29
CA LEU A 60 7.05 -16.89 -8.01
C LEU A 60 6.97 -16.59 -6.51
N LYS A 61 6.00 -17.18 -5.81
CA LYS A 61 5.87 -17.03 -4.37
C LYS A 61 7.08 -17.57 -3.62
N GLU A 62 7.60 -18.73 -4.03
CA GLU A 62 8.74 -19.42 -3.41
C GLU A 62 10.05 -18.62 -3.53
N VAL A 63 10.14 -17.74 -4.54
CA VAL A 63 11.30 -16.85 -4.74
C VAL A 63 11.03 -15.42 -4.24
N GLY A 64 9.96 -15.21 -3.45
CA GLY A 64 9.72 -13.98 -2.69
C GLY A 64 8.74 -12.99 -3.31
N TYR A 65 8.12 -13.29 -4.45
CA TYR A 65 7.04 -12.46 -5.00
C TYR A 65 5.77 -12.70 -4.20
N SER A 66 5.46 -11.79 -3.28
CA SER A 66 4.42 -11.98 -2.27
C SER A 66 3.21 -11.07 -2.40
N TYR A 67 3.24 -10.09 -3.30
CA TYR A 67 2.14 -9.13 -3.46
C TYR A 67 1.43 -9.28 -4.80
N VAL A 68 0.08 -9.21 -4.76
CA VAL A 68 -0.79 -9.05 -5.94
C VAL A 68 -1.51 -7.72 -5.79
N ASN A 69 -1.20 -6.77 -6.68
CA ASN A 69 -1.69 -5.41 -6.58
C ASN A 69 -2.78 -5.16 -7.64
N VAL A 70 -3.98 -4.86 -7.15
CA VAL A 70 -5.09 -4.33 -7.95
C VAL A 70 -4.82 -2.85 -8.16
N ASP A 71 -4.41 -2.46 -9.36
CA ASP A 71 -4.16 -1.07 -9.74
C ASP A 71 -5.46 -0.37 -10.17
N ASP A 72 -5.39 0.81 -10.76
CA ASP A 72 -6.55 1.59 -11.20
C ASP A 72 -7.49 0.79 -12.14
N GLY A 73 -8.79 1.11 -12.10
CA GLY A 73 -9.80 0.49 -12.93
C GLY A 73 -10.87 -0.32 -12.17
N PHE A 74 -10.81 -0.40 -10.85
CA PHE A 74 -11.84 -1.07 -10.05
C PHE A 74 -12.97 -0.15 -9.57
N PHE A 75 -12.81 1.14 -9.69
CA PHE A 75 -13.75 2.13 -9.19
C PHE A 75 -15.08 2.10 -9.94
N GLY A 76 -16.17 2.30 -9.20
CA GLY A 76 -17.51 2.49 -9.73
C GLY A 76 -18.00 3.91 -9.51
N TRP A 77 -18.49 4.21 -8.32
CA TRP A 77 -18.98 5.53 -7.91
C TRP A 77 -18.93 5.67 -6.39
N ARG A 78 -19.18 6.85 -5.87
CA ARG A 78 -19.46 7.02 -4.44
C ARG A 78 -20.97 7.04 -4.21
N ASP A 79 -21.45 6.29 -3.21
CA ASP A 79 -22.85 6.33 -2.81
C ASP A 79 -23.23 7.65 -2.13
N GLU A 80 -24.49 7.81 -1.73
CA GLU A 80 -25.00 9.03 -1.07
C GLU A 80 -24.28 9.38 0.24
N ARG A 81 -23.59 8.41 0.86
CA ARG A 81 -22.76 8.60 2.06
C ARG A 81 -21.29 8.84 1.73
N GLY A 82 -20.94 8.92 0.45
CA GLY A 82 -19.59 9.06 -0.04
C GLY A 82 -18.75 7.74 -0.04
N VAL A 83 -19.35 6.59 0.29
CA VAL A 83 -18.65 5.31 0.33
C VAL A 83 -18.37 4.83 -1.09
N MET A 84 -17.11 4.50 -1.36
CA MET A 84 -16.67 3.99 -2.65
C MET A 84 -17.32 2.64 -2.96
N GLN A 85 -17.92 2.55 -4.13
CA GLN A 85 -18.45 1.33 -4.71
C GLN A 85 -17.53 0.83 -5.82
N THR A 86 -17.44 -0.48 -5.97
CA THR A 86 -16.66 -1.08 -7.06
C THR A 86 -17.40 -1.03 -8.39
N HIS A 87 -16.68 -1.09 -9.49
CA HIS A 87 -17.26 -1.15 -10.82
C HIS A 87 -18.18 -2.38 -10.98
N PRO A 88 -19.47 -2.21 -11.33
CA PRO A 88 -20.47 -3.26 -11.20
C PRO A 88 -20.24 -4.45 -12.17
N GLU A 89 -19.61 -4.21 -13.32
CA GLU A 89 -19.31 -5.27 -14.29
C GLU A 89 -17.93 -5.88 -14.08
N ARG A 90 -16.94 -5.06 -13.67
CA ARG A 90 -15.56 -5.53 -13.48
C ARG A 90 -15.41 -6.26 -12.15
N PHE A 91 -16.07 -5.79 -11.10
CA PHE A 91 -16.01 -6.34 -9.73
C PHE A 91 -17.40 -6.44 -9.11
N PRO A 92 -18.30 -7.29 -9.69
CA PRO A 92 -19.69 -7.37 -9.30
C PRO A 92 -19.90 -7.82 -7.84
N ASN A 93 -18.94 -8.56 -7.29
CA ASN A 93 -18.97 -9.05 -5.91
C ASN A 93 -18.08 -8.24 -4.96
N GLY A 94 -17.60 -7.06 -5.38
CA GLY A 94 -16.69 -6.23 -4.62
C GLY A 94 -15.26 -6.77 -4.59
N LEU A 95 -14.40 -6.14 -3.80
CA LEU A 95 -12.98 -6.49 -3.73
C LEU A 95 -12.61 -7.38 -2.54
N LYS A 96 -13.48 -7.51 -1.55
CA LYS A 96 -13.21 -8.37 -0.38
C LYS A 96 -12.92 -9.82 -0.79
N GLY A 97 -13.75 -10.41 -1.65
CA GLY A 97 -13.56 -11.77 -2.13
C GLY A 97 -12.25 -11.95 -2.90
N VAL A 98 -11.82 -10.93 -3.62
CA VAL A 98 -10.52 -10.92 -4.32
C VAL A 98 -9.36 -10.92 -3.32
N ALA A 99 -9.40 -10.06 -2.30
CA ALA A 99 -8.39 -10.01 -1.25
C ALA A 99 -8.33 -11.33 -0.46
N ASP A 100 -9.50 -11.88 -0.07
CA ASP A 100 -9.60 -13.16 0.61
C ASP A 100 -8.98 -14.32 -0.21
N HIS A 101 -9.21 -14.34 -1.53
CA HIS A 101 -8.59 -15.33 -2.41
C HIS A 101 -7.06 -15.19 -2.44
N ILE A 102 -6.54 -13.97 -2.60
CA ILE A 102 -5.10 -13.69 -2.57
C ILE A 102 -4.50 -14.18 -1.25
N HIS A 103 -5.14 -13.90 -0.12
CA HIS A 103 -4.71 -14.35 1.20
C HIS A 103 -4.75 -15.87 1.35
N SER A 104 -5.75 -16.54 0.79
CA SER A 104 -5.85 -18.01 0.82
C SER A 104 -4.67 -18.70 0.16
N LEU A 105 -4.02 -18.04 -0.79
CA LEU A 105 -2.79 -18.48 -1.44
C LEU A 105 -1.51 -18.17 -0.61
N GLY A 106 -1.66 -17.49 0.54
CA GLY A 106 -0.56 -17.00 1.38
C GLY A 106 0.21 -15.86 0.72
N LEU A 107 -0.44 -15.10 -0.15
CA LEU A 107 0.03 -13.84 -0.75
C LEU A 107 -0.57 -12.64 0.00
N LYS A 108 -0.09 -11.46 -0.27
CA LYS A 108 -0.59 -10.18 0.25
C LYS A 108 -1.33 -9.42 -0.84
N ALA A 109 -2.45 -8.81 -0.47
CA ALA A 109 -3.28 -8.04 -1.37
C ALA A 109 -2.91 -6.55 -1.34
N GLY A 110 -2.64 -5.97 -2.51
CA GLY A 110 -2.42 -4.54 -2.67
C GLY A 110 -3.56 -3.88 -3.45
N ILE A 111 -3.84 -2.62 -3.11
CA ILE A 111 -4.86 -1.79 -3.75
C ILE A 111 -4.24 -0.48 -4.25
N TYR A 112 -4.98 0.25 -5.04
CA TYR A 112 -4.61 1.52 -5.64
C TYR A 112 -5.52 2.66 -5.19
N SER A 113 -4.97 3.88 -5.12
CA SER A 113 -5.75 5.12 -5.15
C SER A 113 -4.88 6.29 -5.62
N ASP A 114 -5.49 7.49 -5.71
CA ASP A 114 -4.79 8.75 -5.95
C ASP A 114 -4.89 9.65 -4.71
N ALA A 115 -3.87 10.44 -4.45
CA ALA A 115 -3.86 11.39 -3.35
C ALA A 115 -4.83 12.58 -3.55
N GLY A 116 -5.30 12.81 -4.78
CA GLY A 116 -6.26 13.85 -5.16
C GLY A 116 -7.70 13.37 -5.21
N SER A 117 -8.52 14.08 -5.98
CA SER A 117 -9.94 13.75 -6.16
C SER A 117 -10.16 12.73 -7.28
N ASN A 118 -9.33 12.75 -8.32
CA ASN A 118 -9.48 11.94 -9.52
C ASN A 118 -8.28 11.01 -9.69
N THR A 119 -8.48 9.85 -10.30
CA THR A 119 -7.41 8.87 -10.52
C THR A 119 -6.63 9.13 -11.80
N CYS A 120 -5.43 8.55 -11.92
CA CYS A 120 -4.65 8.63 -13.15
C CYS A 120 -5.38 8.01 -14.35
N GLY A 121 -6.13 6.93 -14.14
CA GLY A 121 -6.95 6.29 -15.18
C GLY A 121 -8.04 7.23 -15.73
N SER A 122 -8.65 8.06 -14.89
CA SER A 122 -9.62 9.06 -15.37
C SER A 122 -8.96 10.15 -16.22
N ILE A 123 -7.75 10.57 -15.86
CA ILE A 123 -7.02 11.65 -16.53
C ILE A 123 -6.40 11.14 -17.86
N TRP A 124 -5.73 9.98 -17.82
CA TRP A 124 -4.93 9.49 -18.95
C TRP A 124 -5.64 8.45 -19.83
N ASP A 125 -6.53 7.64 -19.25
CA ASP A 125 -7.24 6.56 -19.94
C ASP A 125 -8.72 6.85 -20.17
N LYS A 126 -9.18 8.03 -19.73
CA LYS A 126 -10.59 8.46 -19.84
C LYS A 126 -11.56 7.51 -19.14
N ASP A 127 -11.12 6.81 -18.09
CA ASP A 127 -12.02 6.02 -17.26
C ASP A 127 -12.86 6.95 -16.36
N MET A 128 -14.09 7.21 -16.78
CA MET A 128 -14.99 8.13 -16.09
C MET A 128 -15.29 7.71 -14.65
N ASN A 129 -15.13 6.43 -14.31
CA ASN A 129 -15.33 5.92 -12.96
C ASN A 129 -14.22 6.35 -11.97
N GLY A 130 -13.08 6.79 -12.48
CA GLY A 130 -12.00 7.34 -11.66
C GLY A 130 -12.22 8.79 -11.21
N ILE A 131 -13.26 9.48 -11.74
CA ILE A 131 -13.60 10.84 -11.34
C ILE A 131 -14.25 10.81 -9.95
N GLY A 132 -13.73 11.63 -9.01
CA GLY A 132 -14.18 11.67 -7.62
C GLY A 132 -13.82 10.41 -6.80
N SER A 133 -12.98 9.52 -7.34
CA SER A 133 -12.63 8.25 -6.71
C SER A 133 -11.33 8.28 -5.91
N GLY A 134 -10.57 9.38 -5.95
CA GLY A 134 -9.37 9.55 -5.16
C GLY A 134 -9.64 9.80 -3.67
N LEU A 135 -8.57 9.82 -2.88
CA LEU A 135 -8.64 9.89 -1.41
C LEU A 135 -8.98 11.29 -0.86
N TYR A 136 -8.89 12.35 -1.67
CA TYR A 136 -9.03 13.71 -1.17
C TYR A 136 -10.41 13.98 -0.57
N GLY A 137 -10.45 14.25 0.75
CA GLY A 137 -11.68 14.42 1.53
C GLY A 137 -12.37 13.12 1.96
N HIS A 138 -11.78 11.96 1.65
CA HIS A 138 -12.32 10.63 1.98
C HIS A 138 -11.30 9.70 2.67
N GLU A 139 -10.15 10.22 3.10
CA GLU A 139 -8.99 9.45 3.56
C GLU A 139 -9.37 8.40 4.61
N PHE A 140 -10.10 8.82 5.65
CA PHE A 140 -10.48 7.94 6.74
C PHE A 140 -11.55 6.92 6.32
N GLN A 141 -12.52 7.34 5.51
CA GLN A 141 -13.59 6.49 5.02
C GLN A 141 -13.06 5.40 4.09
N ASP A 142 -12.23 5.79 3.12
CA ASP A 142 -11.63 4.86 2.15
C ASP A 142 -10.61 3.93 2.82
N ALA A 143 -9.79 4.44 3.74
CA ALA A 143 -8.88 3.60 4.51
C ALA A 143 -9.64 2.57 5.37
N THR A 144 -10.79 2.93 5.93
CA THR A 144 -11.66 1.98 6.65
C THR A 144 -12.14 0.88 5.70
N LEU A 145 -12.66 1.27 4.55
CA LEU A 145 -13.16 0.35 3.53
C LEU A 145 -12.04 -0.60 3.03
N TYR A 146 -10.90 -0.03 2.63
CA TYR A 146 -9.82 -0.81 2.02
C TYR A 146 -9.13 -1.75 3.00
N PHE A 147 -8.84 -1.29 4.23
CA PHE A 147 -7.98 -2.04 5.15
C PHE A 147 -8.76 -2.79 6.24
N LYS A 148 -9.92 -2.29 6.67
CA LYS A 148 -10.74 -2.97 7.69
C LYS A 148 -11.80 -3.87 7.08
N GLU A 149 -12.48 -3.41 6.02
CA GLU A 149 -13.59 -4.15 5.43
C GLU A 149 -13.13 -5.10 4.33
N TRP A 150 -12.27 -4.64 3.41
CA TRP A 150 -11.76 -5.48 2.31
C TRP A 150 -10.48 -6.24 2.66
N GLY A 151 -9.70 -5.78 3.65
CA GLY A 151 -8.56 -6.49 4.19
C GLY A 151 -7.26 -6.36 3.38
N PHE A 152 -7.07 -5.28 2.62
CA PHE A 152 -5.83 -5.06 1.88
C PHE A 152 -4.64 -4.74 2.80
N ASP A 153 -3.42 -5.16 2.42
CA ASP A 153 -2.17 -5.03 3.18
C ASP A 153 -1.28 -3.89 2.70
N PHE A 154 -1.56 -3.37 1.50
CA PHE A 154 -0.69 -2.44 0.78
C PHE A 154 -1.53 -1.50 -0.07
N ILE A 155 -1.08 -0.25 -0.22
CA ILE A 155 -1.67 0.71 -1.13
C ILE A 155 -0.61 1.44 -1.95
N LYS A 156 -0.79 1.46 -3.28
CA LYS A 156 -0.12 2.40 -4.18
C LYS A 156 -0.95 3.67 -4.26
N ILE A 157 -0.32 4.81 -4.02
CA ILE A 157 -0.99 6.11 -4.06
C ILE A 157 -0.32 6.98 -5.11
N ASP A 158 -1.05 7.23 -6.20
CA ASP A 158 -0.65 8.14 -7.26
C ASP A 158 -0.87 9.62 -6.89
N TYR A 159 -0.40 10.51 -7.73
CA TYR A 159 -0.44 11.96 -7.51
C TYR A 159 -1.01 12.73 -8.72
N CYS A 160 -1.80 12.09 -9.58
CA CYS A 160 -2.39 12.71 -10.75
C CYS A 160 -3.41 13.78 -10.36
N GLY A 161 -4.41 13.41 -9.58
CA GLY A 161 -5.45 14.33 -9.13
C GLY A 161 -4.96 15.34 -8.09
N ALA A 162 -4.01 14.95 -7.24
CA ALA A 162 -3.48 15.85 -6.22
C ALA A 162 -2.55 16.92 -6.81
N GLY A 163 -1.62 16.52 -7.71
CA GLY A 163 -0.63 17.42 -8.26
C GLY A 163 -1.16 18.25 -9.42
N GLN A 164 -1.76 17.61 -10.43
CA GLN A 164 -2.12 18.27 -11.69
C GLN A 164 -3.40 19.10 -11.58
N GLU A 165 -4.37 18.65 -10.78
CA GLU A 165 -5.67 19.32 -10.67
C GLU A 165 -5.76 20.22 -9.45
N LEU A 166 -5.30 19.79 -8.29
CA LEU A 166 -5.48 20.49 -7.03
C LEU A 166 -4.22 21.23 -6.56
N ASN A 167 -3.07 20.98 -7.16
CA ASN A 167 -1.78 21.58 -6.79
C ASN A 167 -1.49 21.47 -5.28
N LEU A 168 -1.76 20.31 -4.68
CA LEU A 168 -1.54 20.07 -3.26
C LEU A 168 -0.04 19.92 -2.98
N GLU A 169 0.37 20.22 -1.75
CA GLU A 169 1.73 20.02 -1.30
C GLU A 169 1.94 18.52 -0.95
N GLU A 170 2.98 17.90 -1.51
CA GLU A 170 3.16 16.46 -1.49
C GLU A 170 3.37 15.86 -0.10
N GLU A 171 4.37 16.35 0.64
CA GLU A 171 4.70 15.80 1.97
C GLU A 171 3.52 15.90 2.90
N LYS A 172 2.86 17.05 2.93
CA LYS A 172 1.66 17.27 3.73
C LYS A 172 0.56 16.29 3.34
N ARG A 173 0.30 16.15 2.03
CA ARG A 173 -0.79 15.32 1.53
C ARG A 173 -0.58 13.83 1.85
N TYR A 174 0.60 13.30 1.61
CA TYR A 174 0.89 11.91 1.97
C TYR A 174 0.93 11.69 3.48
N THR A 175 1.34 12.69 4.26
CA THR A 175 1.29 12.65 5.73
C THR A 175 -0.15 12.55 6.23
N GLU A 176 -1.07 13.34 5.69
CA GLU A 176 -2.50 13.28 6.04
C GLU A 176 -3.09 11.88 5.77
N ILE A 177 -2.78 11.29 4.62
CA ILE A 177 -3.21 9.93 4.28
C ILE A 177 -2.62 8.90 5.26
N ARG A 178 -1.31 8.99 5.57
CA ARG A 178 -0.66 8.10 6.53
C ARG A 178 -1.32 8.20 7.91
N GLN A 179 -1.58 9.41 8.38
CA GLN A 179 -2.26 9.65 9.65
C GLN A 179 -3.67 9.06 9.68
N ALA A 180 -4.43 9.15 8.59
CA ALA A 180 -5.75 8.54 8.51
C ALA A 180 -5.67 7.01 8.67
N ILE A 181 -4.70 6.37 8.01
CA ILE A 181 -4.46 4.92 8.12
C ILE A 181 -4.01 4.52 9.54
N ASP A 182 -3.10 5.29 10.14
CA ASP A 182 -2.59 5.03 11.50
C ASP A 182 -3.68 5.19 12.56
N ASN A 183 -4.53 6.20 12.44
CA ASN A 183 -5.65 6.45 13.35
C ASN A 183 -6.69 5.31 13.35
N LEU A 184 -6.72 4.50 12.29
CA LEU A 184 -7.52 3.27 12.23
C LEU A 184 -6.85 2.08 12.92
N GLY A 185 -5.63 2.21 13.44
CA GLY A 185 -4.82 1.09 13.92
C GLY A 185 -4.32 0.18 12.79
N CYS A 186 -4.24 0.71 11.57
CA CYS A 186 -3.74 0.01 10.37
C CYS A 186 -2.28 0.38 10.04
N GLY A 187 -1.48 0.76 11.02
CA GLY A 187 -0.07 1.14 10.84
C GLY A 187 0.82 0.09 10.15
N HIS A 188 0.37 -1.17 10.14
CA HIS A 188 1.03 -2.27 9.42
C HIS A 188 0.85 -2.19 7.88
N VAL A 189 -0.12 -1.42 7.39
CA VAL A 189 -0.35 -1.25 5.95
C VAL A 189 0.82 -0.50 5.32
N SER A 190 1.39 -1.09 4.28
CA SER A 190 2.49 -0.49 3.53
C SER A 190 1.98 0.49 2.48
N ILE A 191 2.58 1.68 2.42
CA ILE A 191 2.30 2.68 1.38
C ILE A 191 3.41 2.64 0.33
N ASN A 192 3.04 2.78 -0.94
CA ASN A 192 3.92 3.13 -2.05
C ASN A 192 3.55 4.52 -2.57
N ILE A 193 4.50 5.45 -2.52
CA ILE A 193 4.33 6.79 -3.10
C ILE A 193 4.67 6.74 -4.58
N CYS A 194 3.72 7.09 -5.43
CA CYS A 194 3.86 7.07 -6.89
C CYS A 194 3.65 8.46 -7.49
N ARG A 195 4.74 9.20 -7.68
CA ARG A 195 4.74 10.54 -8.28
C ARG A 195 5.73 10.73 -9.44
N TRP A 196 6.29 9.64 -9.95
CA TRP A 196 7.19 9.57 -11.11
C TRP A 196 8.53 10.33 -10.97
N ALA A 197 8.88 10.77 -9.77
CA ALA A 197 10.17 11.35 -9.43
C ALA A 197 10.50 11.02 -7.96
N PHE A 198 11.72 11.29 -7.53
CA PHE A 198 12.09 11.13 -6.13
C PHE A 198 11.31 12.13 -5.26
N PRO A 199 10.49 11.66 -4.31
CA PRO A 199 9.62 12.52 -3.53
C PRO A 199 10.36 13.37 -2.48
N GLY A 200 11.53 12.96 -2.06
CA GLY A 200 12.28 13.58 -0.98
C GLY A 200 12.59 12.62 0.16
N THR A 201 13.44 13.03 1.08
CA THR A 201 13.86 12.21 2.22
C THR A 201 12.75 11.97 3.25
N TRP A 202 11.70 12.79 3.23
CA TRP A 202 10.51 12.65 4.08
C TRP A 202 9.73 11.36 3.79
N ALA A 203 9.79 10.87 2.55
CA ALA A 203 9.04 9.66 2.12
C ALA A 203 9.30 8.44 3.01
N ARG A 204 10.50 8.27 3.52
CA ARG A 204 10.88 7.17 4.42
C ARG A 204 10.11 7.14 5.75
N ASN A 205 9.55 8.27 6.17
CA ASN A 205 8.79 8.39 7.41
C ASN A 205 7.31 8.03 7.21
N ILE A 206 6.87 7.96 5.94
CA ILE A 206 5.46 7.79 5.57
C ILE A 206 5.24 6.44 4.87
N ALA A 207 6.15 6.08 3.98
CA ALA A 207 5.99 4.97 3.05
C ALA A 207 7.14 3.97 3.13
N ARG A 208 6.85 2.72 2.79
CA ARG A 208 7.85 1.65 2.69
C ARG A 208 8.57 1.64 1.35
N SER A 209 7.93 2.19 0.31
CA SER A 209 8.50 2.28 -1.04
C SER A 209 7.99 3.51 -1.77
N TRP A 210 8.76 3.95 -2.77
CA TRP A 210 8.37 5.08 -3.62
C TRP A 210 8.99 4.97 -5.01
N ARG A 211 8.38 5.64 -5.96
CA ARG A 211 8.90 5.79 -7.31
C ARG A 211 10.00 6.85 -7.34
N ILE A 212 11.00 6.63 -8.17
CA ILE A 212 12.10 7.56 -8.38
C ILE A 212 12.15 8.09 -9.81
N SER A 213 11.34 7.52 -10.72
CA SER A 213 11.29 7.89 -12.14
C SER A 213 9.92 7.56 -12.74
N ALA A 214 9.72 7.88 -14.01
CA ALA A 214 8.56 7.52 -14.82
C ALA A 214 8.31 6.01 -14.88
N ASP A 215 7.13 5.60 -15.35
CA ASP A 215 6.76 4.19 -15.52
C ASP A 215 7.72 3.46 -16.46
N ILE A 216 8.14 2.27 -16.06
CA ILE A 216 8.92 1.39 -16.91
C ILE A 216 7.99 0.81 -17.98
N ARG A 217 8.42 0.91 -19.24
CA ARG A 217 7.73 0.29 -20.37
C ARG A 217 8.50 -0.93 -20.86
N PRO A 218 7.84 -1.97 -21.39
CA PRO A 218 8.52 -3.12 -21.99
C PRO A 218 9.16 -2.72 -23.33
N ALA A 219 10.29 -2.02 -23.26
CA ALA A 219 11.07 -1.61 -24.42
C ALA A 219 12.55 -1.88 -24.17
N VAL A 220 13.27 -2.37 -25.17
CA VAL A 220 14.69 -2.72 -25.09
C VAL A 220 15.56 -1.52 -24.66
N SER A 221 15.19 -0.30 -25.09
CA SER A 221 15.87 0.94 -24.68
C SER A 221 15.79 1.21 -23.18
N TYR A 222 14.75 0.72 -22.48
CA TYR A 222 14.60 0.87 -21.04
C TYR A 222 15.47 -0.12 -20.25
N THR A 223 15.63 -1.35 -20.73
CA THR A 223 16.45 -2.37 -20.06
C THR A 223 17.94 -2.04 -20.07
N HIS A 224 18.40 -1.17 -20.95
CA HIS A 224 19.81 -0.74 -21.02
C HIS A 224 20.10 0.58 -20.29
N LEU A 225 19.07 1.41 -20.02
CA LEU A 225 19.26 2.74 -19.41
C LEU A 225 18.83 2.81 -17.94
N THR A 226 18.10 1.82 -17.46
CA THR A 226 17.54 1.83 -16.09
C THR A 226 17.77 0.50 -15.36
N LEU A 227 19.03 0.11 -15.20
CA LEU A 227 19.33 -0.67 -14.01
C LEU A 227 19.13 0.29 -12.82
N PRO A 228 18.19 0.03 -11.91
CA PRO A 228 18.08 0.85 -10.72
C PRO A 228 19.41 0.76 -9.99
N THR A 229 20.12 1.85 -9.91
CA THR A 229 21.22 1.96 -8.98
C THR A 229 20.53 1.97 -7.60
N ILE A 230 20.53 0.82 -6.96
CA ILE A 230 20.14 0.71 -5.56
C ILE A 230 21.25 1.43 -4.80
N ALA A 231 20.94 2.61 -4.31
CA ALA A 231 21.77 3.32 -3.34
C ALA A 231 21.31 2.98 -1.93
#